data_92c968473517de9d8882b7cf62dbdf7d
#
_entry.id   92c968473517de9d8882b7cf62dbdf7d
#
_cell.length_a   1.000
_cell.length_b   1.000
_cell.length_c   1.000
_cell.angle_alpha   90.00
_cell.angle_beta   90.00
_cell.angle_gamma   90.00
#
_symmetry.space_group_name_H-M   'P 1'
#
loop_
_entity.id
_entity.type
_entity.pdbx_description
1 polymer ?
#
loop_
_entity_poly.entity_id
_entity_poly.type
_entity_poly.pdbx_seq_one_letter_code
_entity_poly.pdbx_strand_id
1 'polypeptide(L)'
;RQGLLLSSGVLALMTVIAPGEAFLQWGWRVPFLLSIGLTFLGWWIRTGVEESPVVEQMREVGAKNPVGSLFKRHAGLVVAAALIFAANGTVGYMTTGGYIQNYATDPAGLAIERGDILWAVTASAATWLCTTAFAGWVSDLIGRRRTLLVGFVVQAVGVAVLFPLVDTGSLPKITAALVFLTVGLGLTYGEIGAFYAELFPASIRASGASISYALGAILGGAFAPTIAAALREATGGTTAITVYLMAATVTGFVVTLLMRERGGIPLGHEYEEAQAGGHFVWEKPAATL
;
A
#
# COMPACT_ATOMS: atom_id res chain seq x y z
N ARG A 1 2.76 7.42 -4.03
CA ARG A 1 1.80 8.26 -3.24
C ARG A 1 2.10 9.75 -3.30
N GLN A 2 3.34 10.17 -3.49
CA GLN A 2 3.66 11.56 -3.83
C GLN A 2 2.90 12.03 -5.09
N GLY A 3 2.69 11.13 -6.07
CA GLY A 3 1.87 11.41 -7.24
C GLY A 3 0.41 11.70 -6.92
N LEU A 4 -0.17 11.07 -5.89
CA LEU A 4 -1.56 11.33 -5.48
C LEU A 4 -1.71 12.72 -4.87
N LEU A 5 -0.78 13.13 -4.00
CA LEU A 5 -0.78 14.48 -3.40
C LEU A 5 -0.58 15.56 -4.47
N LEU A 6 0.35 15.35 -5.41
CA LEU A 6 0.58 16.27 -6.52
C LEU A 6 -0.64 16.34 -7.45
N SER A 7 -1.22 15.20 -7.83
CA SER A 7 -2.39 15.17 -8.71
C SER A 7 -3.62 15.80 -8.05
N SER A 8 -3.87 15.51 -6.78
CA SER A 8 -4.96 16.12 -6.02
C SER A 8 -4.75 17.62 -5.81
N GLY A 9 -3.51 18.03 -5.52
CA GLY A 9 -3.14 19.43 -5.40
C GLY A 9 -3.32 20.22 -6.70
N VAL A 10 -2.89 19.64 -7.84
CA VAL A 10 -3.10 20.28 -9.16
C VAL A 10 -4.58 20.33 -9.50
N LEU A 11 -5.36 19.26 -9.25
CA LEU A 11 -6.80 19.27 -9.44
C LEU A 11 -7.48 20.33 -8.59
N ALA A 12 -7.12 20.43 -7.31
CA ALA A 12 -7.66 21.47 -6.41
C ALA A 12 -7.29 22.87 -6.91
N LEU A 13 -6.06 23.10 -7.37
CA LEU A 13 -5.66 24.37 -7.97
C LEU A 13 -6.49 24.68 -9.22
N MET A 14 -6.76 23.69 -10.06
CA MET A 14 -7.56 23.87 -11.26
C MET A 14 -9.03 24.21 -10.98
N THR A 15 -9.61 23.77 -9.85
CA THR A 15 -10.96 24.20 -9.45
C THR A 15 -11.01 25.69 -9.08
N VAL A 16 -9.89 26.27 -8.65
CA VAL A 16 -9.77 27.69 -8.37
C VAL A 16 -9.51 28.50 -9.65
N ILE A 17 -8.65 28.02 -10.54
CA ILE A 17 -8.26 28.71 -11.78
C ILE A 17 -9.39 28.65 -12.83
N ALA A 18 -10.09 27.53 -12.91
CA ALA A 18 -11.19 27.30 -13.85
C ALA A 18 -12.46 26.85 -13.10
N PRO A 19 -13.17 27.74 -12.41
CA PRO A 19 -14.35 27.38 -11.61
C PRO A 19 -15.55 27.00 -12.48
N GLY A 20 -16.43 26.14 -11.93
CA GLY A 20 -17.71 25.79 -12.53
C GLY A 20 -17.59 25.06 -13.87
N GLU A 21 -18.31 25.51 -14.89
CA GLU A 21 -18.34 24.89 -16.22
C GLU A 21 -16.98 24.87 -16.92
N ALA A 22 -16.12 25.85 -16.69
CA ALA A 22 -14.78 25.91 -17.25
C ALA A 22 -13.95 24.72 -16.82
N PHE A 23 -14.09 24.26 -15.57
CA PHE A 23 -13.44 23.04 -15.09
C PHE A 23 -13.91 21.80 -15.88
N LEU A 24 -15.21 21.69 -16.12
CA LEU A 24 -15.80 20.54 -16.83
C LEU A 24 -15.45 20.56 -18.33
N GLN A 25 -15.29 21.73 -18.94
CA GLN A 25 -14.97 21.85 -20.36
C GLN A 25 -13.49 21.57 -20.66
N TRP A 26 -12.56 22.16 -19.91
CA TRP A 26 -11.12 22.04 -20.19
C TRP A 26 -10.24 21.88 -18.95
N GLY A 27 -10.63 22.41 -17.78
CA GLY A 27 -9.78 22.48 -16.58
C GLY A 27 -9.28 21.11 -16.12
N TRP A 28 -10.11 20.08 -16.19
CA TRP A 28 -9.72 18.71 -15.80
C TRP A 28 -8.65 18.08 -16.72
N ARG A 29 -8.49 18.61 -17.96
CA ARG A 29 -7.47 18.09 -18.89
C ARG A 29 -6.06 18.57 -18.55
N VAL A 30 -5.90 19.71 -17.91
CA VAL A 30 -4.60 20.32 -17.61
C VAL A 30 -3.71 19.40 -16.76
N PRO A 31 -4.19 18.75 -15.69
CA PRO A 31 -3.38 17.78 -14.94
C PRO A 31 -2.86 16.63 -15.80
N PHE A 32 -3.66 16.15 -16.75
CA PHE A 32 -3.23 15.08 -17.67
C PHE A 32 -2.18 15.58 -18.68
N LEU A 33 -2.33 16.80 -19.17
CA LEU A 33 -1.32 17.42 -20.05
C LEU A 33 -0.01 17.67 -19.32
N LEU A 34 -0.05 18.10 -18.07
CA LEU A 34 1.13 18.25 -17.22
C LEU A 34 1.86 16.90 -17.01
N SER A 35 1.13 15.78 -16.99
CA SER A 35 1.73 14.45 -16.86
C SER A 35 2.63 14.08 -18.05
N ILE A 36 2.40 14.66 -19.23
CA ILE A 36 3.26 14.51 -20.41
C ILE A 36 4.64 15.12 -20.11
N GLY A 37 4.67 16.31 -19.50
CA GLY A 37 5.92 16.95 -19.08
C GLY A 37 6.69 16.11 -18.05
N LEU A 38 5.99 15.51 -17.09
CA LEU A 38 6.60 14.61 -16.11
C LEU A 38 7.15 13.32 -16.78
N THR A 39 6.44 12.80 -17.77
CA THR A 39 6.90 11.64 -18.55
C THR A 39 8.17 11.97 -19.32
N PHE A 40 8.22 13.15 -19.96
CA PHE A 40 9.40 13.63 -20.68
C PHE A 40 10.58 13.87 -19.72
N LEU A 41 10.32 14.47 -18.56
CA LEU A 41 11.33 14.65 -17.50
C LEU A 41 11.86 13.29 -17.01
N GLY A 42 10.99 12.32 -16.77
CA GLY A 42 11.37 10.96 -16.38
C GLY A 42 12.21 10.26 -17.45
N TRP A 43 11.88 10.45 -18.72
CA TRP A 43 12.67 9.93 -19.83
C TRP A 43 14.04 10.62 -19.91
N TRP A 44 14.09 11.94 -19.79
CA TRP A 44 15.33 12.71 -19.80
C TRP A 44 16.27 12.33 -18.64
N ILE A 45 15.75 12.19 -17.43
CA ILE A 45 16.52 11.71 -16.27
C ILE A 45 17.09 10.30 -16.54
N ARG A 46 16.27 9.40 -17.08
CA ARG A 46 16.69 8.03 -17.41
C ARG A 46 17.79 7.96 -18.46
N THR A 47 17.80 8.88 -19.43
CA THR A 47 18.84 8.92 -20.46
C THR A 47 20.15 9.55 -19.96
N GLY A 48 20.08 10.34 -18.88
CA GLY A 48 21.25 11.00 -18.28
C GLY A 48 21.88 10.27 -17.08
N VAL A 49 21.23 9.22 -16.56
CA VAL A 49 21.75 8.43 -15.43
C VAL A 49 22.29 7.11 -15.96
N GLU A 50 23.57 6.84 -15.72
CA GLU A 50 24.19 5.55 -16.02
C GLU A 50 23.49 4.44 -15.23
N GLU A 51 23.26 3.30 -15.87
CA GLU A 51 22.69 2.14 -15.18
C GLU A 51 23.64 1.70 -14.05
N SER A 52 23.08 1.39 -12.90
CA SER A 52 23.86 0.86 -11.78
C SER A 52 24.59 -0.42 -12.21
N PRO A 53 25.88 -0.58 -11.85
CA PRO A 53 26.65 -1.79 -12.14
C PRO A 53 25.93 -3.09 -11.73
N VAL A 54 25.13 -3.02 -10.68
CA VAL A 54 24.28 -4.13 -10.20
C VAL A 54 23.20 -4.52 -11.23
N VAL A 55 22.60 -3.55 -11.90
CA VAL A 55 21.58 -3.79 -12.94
C VAL A 55 22.22 -4.42 -14.19
N GLU A 56 23.42 -3.99 -14.54
CA GLU A 56 24.16 -4.54 -15.68
C GLU A 56 24.54 -6.00 -15.44
N GLN A 57 25.05 -6.32 -14.26
CA GLN A 57 25.34 -7.71 -13.83
C GLN A 57 24.06 -8.57 -13.79
N MET A 58 22.93 -8.01 -13.35
CA MET A 58 21.63 -8.71 -13.33
C MET A 58 21.08 -8.98 -14.74
N ARG A 59 21.42 -8.20 -15.75
CA ARG A 59 21.05 -8.44 -17.16
C ARG A 59 21.78 -9.64 -17.75
N GLU A 60 23.05 -9.86 -17.39
CA GLU A 60 23.86 -10.97 -17.91
C GLU A 60 23.43 -12.31 -17.27
N VAL A 61 22.97 -12.30 -16.03
CA VAL A 61 22.69 -13.51 -15.23
C VAL A 61 21.19 -13.76 -15.02
N GLY A 62 20.32 -12.88 -15.52
CA GLY A 62 18.87 -12.98 -15.38
C GLY A 62 18.31 -14.31 -15.93
N ALA A 63 17.35 -14.90 -15.23
CA ALA A 63 16.69 -16.12 -15.66
C ALA A 63 16.08 -15.97 -17.06
N LYS A 64 16.30 -16.92 -17.97
CA LYS A 64 15.72 -16.92 -19.33
C LYS A 64 14.18 -16.84 -19.34
N ASN A 65 13.53 -17.32 -18.26
CA ASN A 65 12.09 -17.21 -18.06
C ASN A 65 11.80 -16.91 -16.57
N PRO A 66 11.95 -15.65 -16.12
CA PRO A 66 11.80 -15.30 -14.71
C PRO A 66 10.39 -15.54 -14.18
N VAL A 67 9.35 -15.30 -14.99
CA VAL A 67 7.95 -15.50 -14.60
C VAL A 67 7.64 -16.99 -14.44
N GLY A 68 8.09 -17.82 -15.38
CA GLY A 68 7.88 -19.27 -15.31
C GLY A 68 8.59 -19.90 -14.11
N SER A 69 9.82 -19.48 -13.80
CA SER A 69 10.58 -19.97 -12.64
C SER A 69 9.96 -19.48 -11.32
N LEU A 70 9.46 -18.24 -11.28
CA LEU A 70 8.78 -17.67 -10.13
C LEU A 70 7.57 -18.53 -9.70
N PHE A 71 6.66 -18.83 -10.64
CA PHE A 71 5.46 -19.60 -10.29
C PHE A 71 5.74 -21.09 -10.06
N LYS A 72 6.76 -21.67 -10.69
CA LYS A 72 7.12 -23.08 -10.46
C LYS A 72 7.77 -23.32 -9.09
N ARG A 73 8.61 -22.40 -8.62
CA ARG A 73 9.43 -22.61 -7.42
C ARG A 73 9.06 -21.72 -6.24
N HIS A 74 8.47 -20.54 -6.49
CA HIS A 74 8.25 -19.51 -5.49
C HIS A 74 6.80 -19.01 -5.44
N ALA A 75 5.82 -19.79 -5.94
CA ALA A 75 4.40 -19.40 -5.92
C ALA A 75 3.90 -19.06 -4.51
N GLY A 76 4.32 -19.82 -3.50
CA GLY A 76 3.98 -19.56 -2.10
C GLY A 76 4.46 -18.18 -1.61
N LEU A 77 5.63 -17.73 -2.05
CA LEU A 77 6.16 -16.40 -1.72
C LEU A 77 5.36 -15.30 -2.40
N VAL A 78 4.99 -15.49 -3.67
CA VAL A 78 4.16 -14.54 -4.42
C VAL A 78 2.82 -14.36 -3.72
N VAL A 79 2.17 -15.47 -3.33
CA VAL A 79 0.89 -15.44 -2.62
C VAL A 79 1.04 -14.77 -1.26
N ALA A 80 2.05 -15.12 -0.48
CA ALA A 80 2.29 -14.52 0.83
C ALA A 80 2.52 -13.00 0.72
N ALA A 81 3.40 -12.57 -0.17
CA ALA A 81 3.66 -11.15 -0.42
C ALA A 81 2.40 -10.42 -0.91
N ALA A 82 1.64 -11.02 -1.84
CA ALA A 82 0.39 -10.45 -2.32
C ALA A 82 -0.65 -10.28 -1.20
N LEU A 83 -0.79 -11.26 -0.31
CA LEU A 83 -1.72 -11.19 0.83
C LEU A 83 -1.33 -10.13 1.84
N ILE A 84 -0.03 -9.95 2.14
CA ILE A 84 0.46 -8.88 3.01
C ILE A 84 0.09 -7.51 2.42
N PHE A 85 0.33 -7.31 1.13
CA PHE A 85 -0.02 -6.05 0.48
C PHE A 85 -1.54 -5.87 0.34
N ALA A 86 -2.28 -6.93 0.04
CA ALA A 86 -3.74 -6.89 -0.04
C ALA A 86 -4.36 -6.45 1.29
N ALA A 87 -3.84 -6.92 2.42
CA ALA A 87 -4.31 -6.55 3.76
C ALA A 87 -4.15 -5.03 4.02
N ASN A 88 -3.01 -4.44 3.65
CA ASN A 88 -2.83 -2.99 3.71
C ASN A 88 -3.73 -2.28 2.69
N GLY A 89 -3.78 -2.78 1.45
CA GLY A 89 -4.54 -2.20 0.35
C GLY A 89 -6.04 -2.12 0.65
N THR A 90 -6.65 -3.20 1.14
CA THR A 90 -8.08 -3.26 1.48
C THR A 90 -8.46 -2.12 2.44
N VAL A 91 -7.72 -1.97 3.53
CA VAL A 91 -8.00 -0.92 4.53
C VAL A 91 -7.65 0.47 3.98
N GLY A 92 -6.54 0.60 3.26
CA GLY A 92 -6.09 1.86 2.70
C GLY A 92 -7.04 2.46 1.66
N TYR A 93 -7.58 1.64 0.76
CA TYR A 93 -8.56 2.10 -0.23
C TYR A 93 -9.90 2.49 0.38
N MET A 94 -10.30 1.83 1.46
CA MET A 94 -11.53 2.17 2.18
C MET A 94 -11.45 3.56 2.81
N THR A 95 -10.30 3.91 3.39
CA THR A 95 -10.15 5.15 4.17
C THR A 95 -9.79 6.35 3.31
N THR A 96 -8.76 6.23 2.47
CA THR A 96 -8.28 7.33 1.62
C THR A 96 -8.81 7.28 0.20
N GLY A 97 -9.36 6.14 -0.23
CA GLY A 97 -9.87 5.92 -1.60
C GLY A 97 -11.31 6.35 -1.85
N GLY A 98 -11.94 7.07 -0.90
CA GLY A 98 -13.24 7.69 -1.10
C GLY A 98 -14.42 7.02 -0.40
N TYR A 99 -14.30 5.79 0.14
CA TYR A 99 -15.44 5.16 0.82
C TYR A 99 -15.91 5.96 2.04
N ILE A 100 -15.00 6.32 2.95
CA ILE A 100 -15.33 7.11 4.14
C ILE A 100 -15.86 8.51 3.75
N GLN A 101 -15.33 9.10 2.68
CA GLN A 101 -15.83 10.38 2.17
C GLN A 101 -17.32 10.25 1.77
N ASN A 102 -17.64 9.26 0.94
CA ASN A 102 -19.01 9.03 0.49
C ASN A 102 -19.93 8.65 1.67
N TYR A 103 -19.44 7.81 2.59
CA TYR A 103 -20.20 7.40 3.77
C TYR A 103 -20.55 8.57 4.69
N ALA A 104 -19.59 9.43 4.98
CA ALA A 104 -19.77 10.54 5.90
C ALA A 104 -20.57 11.71 5.30
N THR A 105 -20.54 11.87 3.96
CA THR A 105 -21.29 12.92 3.26
C THR A 105 -22.66 12.48 2.77
N ASP A 106 -23.07 11.23 3.01
CA ASP A 106 -24.36 10.69 2.61
C ASP A 106 -25.50 11.52 3.28
N PRO A 107 -26.38 12.19 2.50
CA PRO A 107 -27.47 12.98 3.05
C PRO A 107 -28.49 12.15 3.85
N ALA A 108 -28.63 10.88 3.57
CA ALA A 108 -29.48 9.96 4.30
C ALA A 108 -28.83 9.38 5.57
N GLY A 109 -27.54 9.68 5.78
CA GLY A 109 -26.71 9.21 6.91
C GLY A 109 -26.21 10.33 7.79
N LEU A 110 -24.87 10.50 7.83
CA LEU A 110 -24.21 11.49 8.70
C LEU A 110 -24.34 12.92 8.20
N ALA A 111 -24.53 13.12 6.90
CA ALA A 111 -24.70 14.41 6.23
C ALA A 111 -23.63 15.46 6.59
N ILE A 112 -22.38 15.03 6.81
CA ILE A 112 -21.28 15.93 7.16
C ILE A 112 -20.88 16.73 5.92
N GLU A 113 -20.53 18.00 6.10
CA GLU A 113 -20.09 18.84 5.00
C GLU A 113 -18.84 18.26 4.31
N ARG A 114 -18.87 18.22 2.99
CA ARG A 114 -17.80 17.60 2.19
C ARG A 114 -16.45 18.24 2.43
N GLY A 115 -16.41 19.56 2.67
CA GLY A 115 -15.18 20.28 2.98
C GLY A 115 -14.50 19.78 4.25
N ASP A 116 -15.28 19.57 5.30
CA ASP A 116 -14.78 19.11 6.59
C ASP A 116 -14.18 17.68 6.52
N ILE A 117 -14.87 16.78 5.81
CA ILE A 117 -14.35 15.40 5.60
C ILE A 117 -13.09 15.42 4.74
N LEU A 118 -12.98 16.28 3.75
CA LEU A 118 -11.76 16.40 2.94
C LEU A 118 -10.57 16.85 3.78
N TRP A 119 -10.74 17.73 4.76
CA TRP A 119 -9.69 18.10 5.70
C TRP A 119 -9.26 16.92 6.59
N ALA A 120 -10.20 16.15 7.12
CA ALA A 120 -9.90 14.95 7.90
C ALA A 120 -9.11 13.92 7.10
N VAL A 121 -9.50 13.66 5.85
CA VAL A 121 -8.81 12.76 4.93
C VAL A 121 -7.43 13.31 4.56
N THR A 122 -7.28 14.60 4.35
CA THR A 122 -5.98 15.23 4.05
C THR A 122 -5.02 15.08 5.24
N ALA A 123 -5.49 15.32 6.46
CA ALA A 123 -4.69 15.11 7.67
C ALA A 123 -4.25 13.64 7.81
N SER A 124 -5.16 12.70 7.54
CA SER A 124 -4.84 11.27 7.56
C SER A 124 -3.83 10.88 6.46
N ALA A 125 -3.93 11.44 5.27
CA ALA A 125 -2.99 11.20 4.18
C ALA A 125 -1.58 11.75 4.51
N ALA A 126 -1.50 12.92 5.14
CA ALA A 126 -0.24 13.48 5.64
C ALA A 126 0.39 12.57 6.72
N THR A 127 -0.42 12.09 7.67
CA THR A 127 0.04 11.13 8.68
C THR A 127 0.55 9.84 8.03
N TRP A 128 -0.17 9.31 7.03
CA TRP A 128 0.27 8.13 6.30
C TRP A 128 1.64 8.34 5.63
N LEU A 129 1.85 9.48 4.99
CA LEU A 129 3.13 9.82 4.36
C LEU A 129 4.27 9.86 5.40
N CYS A 130 4.06 10.55 6.51
CA CYS A 130 5.05 10.66 7.58
C CYS A 130 5.38 9.29 8.20
N THR A 131 4.34 8.50 8.50
CA THR A 131 4.53 7.17 9.11
C THR A 131 5.13 6.16 8.12
N THR A 132 4.88 6.29 6.82
CA THR A 132 5.55 5.48 5.78
C THR A 132 7.06 5.73 5.77
N ALA A 133 7.49 7.00 5.83
CA ALA A 133 8.90 7.35 5.91
C ALA A 133 9.53 6.87 7.22
N PHE A 134 8.82 7.07 8.34
CA PHE A 134 9.24 6.60 9.67
C PHE A 134 9.37 5.07 9.72
N ALA A 135 8.42 4.33 9.14
CA ALA A 135 8.44 2.87 9.11
C ALA A 135 9.64 2.33 8.34
N GLY A 136 10.02 2.94 7.21
CA GLY A 136 11.23 2.59 6.49
C GLY A 136 12.45 2.65 7.40
N TRP A 137 12.65 3.78 8.10
CA TRP A 137 13.75 3.97 9.02
C TRP A 137 13.72 3.01 10.22
N VAL A 138 12.56 2.84 10.87
CA VAL A 138 12.40 1.91 12.00
C VAL A 138 12.66 0.48 11.58
N SER A 139 12.20 0.08 10.38
CA SER A 139 12.39 -1.28 9.89
C SER A 139 13.86 -1.65 9.65
N ASP A 140 14.72 -0.67 9.39
CA ASP A 140 16.18 -0.89 9.34
C ASP A 140 16.78 -1.20 10.73
N LEU A 141 16.16 -0.69 11.80
CA LEU A 141 16.64 -0.86 13.18
C LEU A 141 16.14 -2.14 13.84
N ILE A 142 14.84 -2.44 13.70
CA ILE A 142 14.20 -3.56 14.43
C ILE A 142 13.87 -4.76 13.56
N GLY A 143 14.05 -4.64 12.23
CA GLY A 143 13.75 -5.66 11.23
C GLY A 143 12.40 -5.45 10.53
N ARG A 144 12.32 -5.90 9.28
CA ARG A 144 11.15 -5.70 8.40
C ARG A 144 9.91 -6.40 8.96
N ARG A 145 10.06 -7.68 9.31
CA ARG A 145 8.96 -8.51 9.83
C ARG A 145 8.37 -7.94 11.11
N ARG A 146 9.21 -7.47 12.05
CA ARG A 146 8.74 -6.90 13.32
C ARG A 146 7.95 -5.62 13.09
N THR A 147 8.42 -4.76 12.20
CA THR A 147 7.73 -3.51 11.84
C THR A 147 6.37 -3.80 11.23
N LEU A 148 6.27 -4.76 10.28
CA LEU A 148 5.01 -5.23 9.72
C LEU A 148 4.03 -5.73 10.78
N LEU A 149 4.50 -6.58 11.70
CA LEU A 149 3.64 -7.13 12.78
C LEU A 149 3.09 -6.03 13.69
N VAL A 150 3.94 -5.09 14.13
CA VAL A 150 3.51 -3.92 14.90
C VAL A 150 2.51 -3.09 14.10
N GLY A 151 2.80 -2.84 12.83
CA GLY A 151 1.91 -2.10 11.93
C GLY A 151 0.54 -2.75 11.80
N PHE A 152 0.46 -4.07 11.62
CA PHE A 152 -0.81 -4.79 11.56
C PHE A 152 -1.57 -4.77 12.89
N VAL A 153 -0.90 -4.81 14.04
CA VAL A 153 -1.57 -4.65 15.34
C VAL A 153 -2.18 -3.25 15.46
N VAL A 154 -1.43 -2.20 15.13
CA VAL A 154 -1.93 -0.82 15.15
C VAL A 154 -3.09 -0.65 14.15
N GLN A 155 -2.96 -1.24 12.95
CA GLN A 155 -4.02 -1.24 11.93
C GLN A 155 -5.29 -1.95 12.44
N ALA A 156 -5.16 -3.09 13.13
CA ALA A 156 -6.30 -3.83 13.68
C ALA A 156 -7.06 -3.00 14.72
N VAL A 157 -6.35 -2.34 15.64
CA VAL A 157 -6.95 -1.42 16.61
C VAL A 157 -7.65 -0.27 15.87
N GLY A 158 -6.99 0.31 14.85
CA GLY A 158 -7.56 1.38 14.02
C GLY A 158 -8.84 0.95 13.32
N VAL A 159 -8.87 -0.25 12.73
CA VAL A 159 -10.08 -0.83 12.11
C VAL A 159 -11.20 -1.02 13.12
N ALA A 160 -10.89 -1.52 14.32
CA ALA A 160 -11.89 -1.76 15.36
C ALA A 160 -12.59 -0.48 15.83
N VAL A 161 -11.87 0.64 15.89
CA VAL A 161 -12.41 1.92 16.37
C VAL A 161 -12.93 2.83 15.26
N LEU A 162 -12.65 2.51 13.98
CA LEU A 162 -12.95 3.37 12.86
C LEU A 162 -14.45 3.74 12.80
N PHE A 163 -15.32 2.77 12.54
CA PHE A 163 -16.76 3.03 12.38
C PHE A 163 -17.42 3.49 13.67
N PRO A 164 -17.14 2.91 14.87
CA PRO A 164 -17.66 3.47 16.12
C PRO A 164 -17.38 4.96 16.33
N LEU A 165 -16.23 5.46 15.85
CA LEU A 165 -15.90 6.88 15.95
C LEU A 165 -16.51 7.70 14.78
N VAL A 166 -16.54 7.14 13.57
CA VAL A 166 -17.15 7.80 12.39
C VAL A 166 -18.65 7.97 12.59
N ASP A 167 -19.33 6.96 13.10
CA ASP A 167 -20.78 6.96 13.30
C ASP A 167 -21.25 7.96 14.37
N THR A 168 -20.32 8.52 15.18
CA THR A 168 -20.65 9.63 16.09
C THR A 168 -21.00 10.95 15.37
N GLY A 169 -20.66 11.08 14.07
CA GLY A 169 -20.80 12.32 13.32
C GLY A 169 -19.89 13.47 13.77
N SER A 170 -19.02 13.22 14.75
CA SER A 170 -18.11 14.24 15.31
C SER A 170 -16.84 14.35 14.48
N LEU A 171 -16.62 15.47 13.81
CA LEU A 171 -15.45 15.71 12.96
C LEU A 171 -14.10 15.46 13.68
N PRO A 172 -13.86 15.90 14.92
CA PRO A 172 -12.62 15.59 15.66
C PRO A 172 -12.42 14.09 15.88
N LYS A 173 -13.49 13.34 16.17
CA LYS A 173 -13.41 11.90 16.39
C LYS A 173 -13.14 11.15 15.07
N ILE A 174 -13.77 11.58 13.99
CA ILE A 174 -13.53 11.04 12.64
C ILE A 174 -12.08 11.28 12.23
N THR A 175 -11.59 12.51 12.41
CA THR A 175 -10.20 12.85 12.10
C THR A 175 -9.23 12.01 12.93
N ALA A 176 -9.47 11.87 14.24
CA ALA A 176 -8.63 11.06 15.11
C ALA A 176 -8.62 9.57 14.69
N ALA A 177 -9.79 9.00 14.32
CA ALA A 177 -9.89 7.63 13.84
C ALA A 177 -9.10 7.41 12.55
N LEU A 178 -9.25 8.32 11.58
CA LEU A 178 -8.54 8.24 10.31
C LEU A 178 -7.02 8.42 10.48
N VAL A 179 -6.59 9.39 11.28
CA VAL A 179 -5.18 9.63 11.59
C VAL A 179 -4.57 8.41 12.28
N PHE A 180 -5.24 7.87 13.30
CA PHE A 180 -4.74 6.68 14.00
C PHE A 180 -4.64 5.46 13.07
N LEU A 181 -5.65 5.20 12.26
CA LEU A 181 -5.64 4.09 11.32
C LEU A 181 -4.49 4.21 10.30
N THR A 182 -4.24 5.43 9.82
CA THR A 182 -3.16 5.67 8.84
C THR A 182 -1.76 5.55 9.44
N VAL A 183 -1.60 5.62 10.76
CA VAL A 183 -0.36 5.22 11.42
C VAL A 183 -0.07 3.73 11.18
N GLY A 184 -1.04 2.85 11.42
CA GLY A 184 -0.92 1.42 11.14
C GLY A 184 -0.65 1.13 9.65
N LEU A 185 -1.39 1.82 8.77
CA LEU A 185 -1.19 1.72 7.31
C LEU A 185 0.20 2.17 6.87
N GLY A 186 0.75 3.20 7.46
CA GLY A 186 2.11 3.68 7.18
C GLY A 186 3.16 2.68 7.64
N LEU A 187 2.99 2.12 8.84
CA LEU A 187 3.88 1.10 9.39
C LEU A 187 3.88 -0.20 8.57
N THR A 188 2.74 -0.58 7.97
CA THR A 188 2.65 -1.77 7.11
C THR A 188 3.01 -1.52 5.65
N TYR A 189 3.23 -0.26 5.24
CA TYR A 189 3.54 0.09 3.86
C TYR A 189 5.00 0.49 3.65
N GLY A 190 5.61 1.15 4.63
CA GLY A 190 6.89 1.82 4.46
C GLY A 190 8.06 0.90 4.11
N GLU A 191 8.05 -0.31 4.65
CA GLU A 191 9.09 -1.31 4.43
C GLU A 191 8.79 -2.30 3.30
N ILE A 192 7.60 -2.26 2.67
CA ILE A 192 7.20 -3.26 1.64
C ILE A 192 8.21 -3.36 0.51
N GLY A 193 8.76 -2.23 0.06
CA GLY A 193 9.76 -2.24 -1.00
C GLY A 193 11.03 -2.98 -0.62
N ALA A 194 11.57 -2.71 0.55
CA ALA A 194 12.76 -3.37 1.09
C ALA A 194 12.45 -4.84 1.42
N PHE A 195 11.33 -5.10 2.08
CA PHE A 195 10.88 -6.46 2.40
C PHE A 195 10.76 -7.34 1.16
N TYR A 196 10.20 -6.83 0.06
CA TYR A 196 10.09 -7.58 -1.20
C TYR A 196 11.46 -7.78 -1.87
N ALA A 197 12.35 -6.80 -1.77
CA ALA A 197 13.71 -6.94 -2.29
C ALA A 197 14.50 -8.03 -1.56
N GLU A 198 14.27 -8.19 -0.25
CA GLU A 198 14.89 -9.22 0.59
C GLU A 198 14.19 -10.59 0.46
N LEU A 199 12.92 -10.61 0.01
CA LEU A 199 12.11 -11.82 -0.07
C LEU A 199 12.46 -12.67 -1.29
N PHE A 200 12.74 -12.07 -2.44
CA PHE A 200 12.94 -12.77 -3.70
C PHE A 200 14.44 -12.91 -4.07
N PRO A 201 14.88 -14.09 -4.56
CA PRO A 201 16.21 -14.27 -5.10
C PRO A 201 16.55 -13.28 -6.21
N ALA A 202 17.82 -12.95 -6.35
CA ALA A 202 18.32 -11.91 -7.26
C ALA A 202 17.80 -12.06 -8.69
N SER A 203 17.83 -13.30 -9.26
CA SER A 203 17.43 -13.58 -10.64
C SER A 203 15.95 -13.35 -10.96
N ILE A 204 15.07 -13.37 -9.95
CA ILE A 204 13.61 -13.23 -10.11
C ILE A 204 13.02 -12.07 -9.27
N ARG A 205 13.85 -11.32 -8.56
CA ARG A 205 13.45 -10.28 -7.59
C ARG A 205 12.49 -9.25 -8.19
N ALA A 206 12.86 -8.67 -9.32
CA ALA A 206 12.04 -7.65 -9.97
C ALA A 206 10.66 -8.19 -10.36
N SER A 207 10.61 -9.38 -10.96
CA SER A 207 9.34 -10.02 -11.34
C SER A 207 8.53 -10.44 -10.13
N GLY A 208 9.17 -11.02 -9.10
CA GLY A 208 8.51 -11.45 -7.88
C GLY A 208 7.88 -10.28 -7.12
N ALA A 209 8.64 -9.21 -6.91
CA ALA A 209 8.16 -8.00 -6.24
C ALA A 209 7.00 -7.34 -7.02
N SER A 210 7.17 -7.14 -8.33
CA SER A 210 6.16 -6.47 -9.17
C SER A 210 4.85 -7.26 -9.27
N ILE A 211 4.94 -8.58 -9.49
CA ILE A 211 3.76 -9.45 -9.62
C ILE A 211 3.03 -9.54 -8.26
N SER A 212 3.76 -9.72 -7.17
CA SER A 212 3.16 -9.78 -5.82
C SER A 212 2.45 -8.48 -5.46
N TYR A 213 3.08 -7.34 -5.77
CA TYR A 213 2.49 -6.02 -5.55
C TYR A 213 1.22 -5.84 -6.40
N ALA A 214 1.26 -6.19 -7.69
CA ALA A 214 0.10 -6.06 -8.58
C ALA A 214 -1.06 -6.96 -8.13
N LEU A 215 -0.79 -8.22 -7.82
CA LEU A 215 -1.81 -9.15 -7.32
C LEU A 215 -2.41 -8.66 -6.00
N GLY A 216 -1.58 -8.19 -5.07
CA GLY A 216 -2.03 -7.64 -3.80
C GLY A 216 -2.87 -6.36 -3.98
N ALA A 217 -2.51 -5.49 -4.93
CA ALA A 217 -3.29 -4.30 -5.27
C ALA A 217 -4.67 -4.66 -5.84
N ILE A 218 -4.75 -5.68 -6.70
CA ILE A 218 -6.02 -6.17 -7.25
C ILE A 218 -6.88 -6.78 -6.13
N LEU A 219 -6.32 -7.70 -5.35
CA LEU A 219 -7.06 -8.40 -4.29
C LEU A 219 -7.52 -7.45 -3.19
N GLY A 220 -6.68 -6.51 -2.78
CA GLY A 220 -6.97 -5.60 -1.68
C GLY A 220 -7.70 -4.33 -2.10
N GLY A 221 -7.37 -3.77 -3.27
CA GLY A 221 -7.84 -2.45 -3.66
C GLY A 221 -9.04 -2.43 -4.60
N ALA A 222 -9.00 -3.27 -5.65
CA ALA A 222 -9.98 -3.16 -6.72
C ALA A 222 -11.42 -3.50 -6.29
N PHE A 223 -11.58 -4.46 -5.40
CA PHE A 223 -12.89 -4.96 -4.98
C PHE A 223 -13.36 -4.43 -3.63
N ALA A 224 -12.47 -3.86 -2.80
CA ALA A 224 -12.79 -3.46 -1.44
C ALA A 224 -13.97 -2.47 -1.34
N PRO A 225 -14.06 -1.40 -2.13
CA PRO A 225 -15.20 -0.48 -2.06
C PRO A 225 -16.52 -1.14 -2.45
N THR A 226 -16.53 -2.00 -3.48
CA THR A 226 -17.72 -2.72 -3.94
C THR A 226 -18.19 -3.73 -2.90
N ILE A 227 -17.26 -4.49 -2.30
CA ILE A 227 -17.58 -5.43 -1.22
C ILE A 227 -18.15 -4.68 -0.02
N ALA A 228 -17.57 -3.55 0.37
CA ALA A 228 -18.06 -2.76 1.49
C ALA A 228 -19.47 -2.20 1.23
N ALA A 229 -19.73 -1.69 0.02
CA ALA A 229 -21.06 -1.21 -0.35
C ALA A 229 -22.09 -2.33 -0.31
N ALA A 230 -21.78 -3.51 -0.88
CA ALA A 230 -22.67 -4.68 -0.84
C ALA A 230 -22.90 -5.19 0.59
N LEU A 231 -21.87 -5.20 1.45
CA LEU A 231 -22.02 -5.57 2.85
C LEU A 231 -22.92 -4.60 3.60
N ARG A 232 -22.80 -3.30 3.35
CA ARG A 232 -23.66 -2.29 3.95
C ARG A 232 -25.11 -2.45 3.50
N GLU A 233 -25.34 -2.66 2.20
CA GLU A 233 -26.67 -2.88 1.65
C GLU A 233 -27.33 -4.14 2.24
N ALA A 234 -26.58 -5.23 2.35
CA ALA A 234 -27.10 -6.51 2.86
C ALA A 234 -27.37 -6.51 4.37
N THR A 235 -26.60 -5.74 5.17
CA THR A 235 -26.66 -5.80 6.64
C THR A 235 -27.23 -4.54 7.29
N GLY A 236 -27.39 -3.46 6.54
CA GLY A 236 -27.88 -2.17 7.04
C GLY A 236 -26.92 -1.42 7.96
N GLY A 237 -25.70 -1.95 8.22
CA GLY A 237 -24.76 -1.40 9.19
C GLY A 237 -23.30 -1.46 8.76
N THR A 238 -22.40 -0.97 9.63
CA THR A 238 -20.96 -0.90 9.40
C THR A 238 -20.18 -2.09 10.01
N THR A 239 -20.85 -2.90 10.86
CA THR A 239 -20.21 -4.03 11.55
C THR A 239 -19.64 -5.07 10.57
N ALA A 240 -20.39 -5.41 9.50
CA ALA A 240 -19.93 -6.36 8.50
C ALA A 240 -18.69 -5.83 7.75
N ILE A 241 -18.63 -4.53 7.50
CA ILE A 241 -17.46 -3.87 6.90
C ILE A 241 -16.27 -3.95 7.86
N THR A 242 -16.48 -3.66 9.14
CA THR A 242 -15.43 -3.78 10.16
C THR A 242 -14.87 -5.21 10.20
N VAL A 243 -15.73 -6.23 10.19
CA VAL A 243 -15.31 -7.65 10.16
C VAL A 243 -14.51 -7.95 8.88
N TYR A 244 -14.93 -7.46 7.73
CA TYR A 244 -14.20 -7.62 6.47
C TYR A 244 -12.79 -7.00 6.52
N LEU A 245 -12.68 -5.76 6.99
CA LEU A 245 -11.39 -5.08 7.13
C LEU A 245 -10.49 -5.76 8.18
N MET A 246 -11.10 -6.24 9.27
CA MET A 246 -10.39 -7.00 10.31
C MET A 246 -9.88 -8.33 9.76
N ALA A 247 -10.69 -9.07 9.00
CA ALA A 247 -10.28 -10.32 8.37
C ALA A 247 -9.09 -10.12 7.43
N ALA A 248 -9.11 -9.06 6.60
CA ALA A 248 -7.98 -8.70 5.75
C ALA A 248 -6.72 -8.38 6.58
N THR A 249 -6.87 -7.58 7.65
CA THR A 249 -5.75 -7.20 8.54
C THR A 249 -5.16 -8.42 9.25
N VAL A 250 -6.00 -9.30 9.79
CA VAL A 250 -5.57 -10.56 10.44
C VAL A 250 -4.87 -11.48 9.44
N THR A 251 -5.35 -11.55 8.19
CA THR A 251 -4.67 -12.32 7.14
C THR A 251 -3.26 -11.82 6.91
N GLY A 252 -3.07 -10.50 6.76
CA GLY A 252 -1.73 -9.91 6.61
C GLY A 252 -0.83 -10.18 7.83
N PHE A 253 -1.38 -10.03 9.03
CA PHE A 253 -0.66 -10.33 10.28
C PHE A 253 -0.22 -11.79 10.36
N VAL A 254 -1.13 -12.74 10.12
CA VAL A 254 -0.84 -14.18 10.20
C VAL A 254 0.19 -14.59 9.15
N VAL A 255 0.03 -14.13 7.90
CA VAL A 255 1.01 -14.42 6.84
C VAL A 255 2.39 -13.87 7.22
N THR A 256 2.46 -12.64 7.73
CA THR A 256 3.73 -12.06 8.21
C THR A 256 4.31 -12.84 9.39
N LEU A 257 3.46 -13.34 10.29
CA LEU A 257 3.90 -14.17 11.43
C LEU A 257 4.51 -15.50 10.97
N LEU A 258 4.00 -16.08 9.88
CA LEU A 258 4.50 -17.32 9.30
C LEU A 258 5.78 -17.14 8.49
N MET A 259 6.17 -15.91 8.15
CA MET A 259 7.41 -15.62 7.44
C MET A 259 8.56 -15.39 8.43
N ARG A 260 9.80 -15.66 7.96
CA ARG A 260 11.03 -15.38 8.73
C ARG A 260 11.55 -13.97 8.43
N GLU A 261 12.27 -13.40 9.39
CA GLU A 261 13.11 -12.23 9.14
C GLU A 261 14.27 -12.61 8.22
N ARG A 262 14.51 -11.80 7.20
CA ARG A 262 15.57 -12.06 6.19
C ARG A 262 16.57 -10.91 6.08
N GLY A 263 16.41 -9.89 6.93
CA GLY A 263 17.39 -8.81 7.01
C GLY A 263 18.78 -9.35 7.28
N GLY A 264 19.76 -8.85 6.52
CA GLY A 264 21.17 -9.25 6.66
C GLY A 264 21.66 -10.30 5.63
N ILE A 265 20.79 -10.90 4.83
CA ILE A 265 21.23 -11.69 3.66
C ILE A 265 21.62 -10.71 2.55
N PRO A 266 22.87 -10.71 2.07
CA PRO A 266 23.27 -9.80 1.01
C PRO A 266 22.43 -10.01 -0.26
N LEU A 267 22.18 -8.92 -0.97
CA LEU A 267 21.28 -8.93 -2.14
C LEU A 267 21.99 -9.29 -3.45
N GLY A 268 23.31 -9.51 -3.41
CA GLY A 268 24.10 -9.89 -4.57
C GLY A 268 23.71 -11.24 -5.16
N HIS A 269 24.04 -11.43 -6.42
CA HIS A 269 23.72 -12.68 -7.14
C HIS A 269 24.50 -13.88 -6.60
N GLU A 270 25.70 -13.65 -6.07
CA GLU A 270 26.57 -14.66 -5.45
C GLU A 270 25.91 -15.32 -4.22
N TYR A 271 24.87 -14.70 -3.65
CA TYR A 271 24.12 -15.22 -2.49
C TYR A 271 22.76 -15.81 -2.87
N GLU A 272 22.53 -16.13 -4.15
CA GLU A 272 21.21 -16.57 -4.64
C GLU A 272 20.71 -17.85 -3.96
N GLU A 273 21.60 -18.80 -3.66
CA GLU A 273 21.24 -20.02 -2.93
C GLU A 273 20.73 -19.72 -1.52
N ALA A 274 21.39 -18.80 -0.80
CA ALA A 274 20.93 -18.35 0.52
C ALA A 274 19.63 -17.56 0.44
N GLN A 275 19.39 -16.84 -0.66
CA GLN A 275 18.17 -16.09 -0.92
C GLN A 275 16.98 -17.00 -1.29
N ALA A 276 17.22 -18.19 -1.85
CA ALA A 276 16.19 -19.06 -2.42
C ALA A 276 15.40 -19.91 -1.41
N GLY A 277 15.85 -20.02 -0.15
CA GLY A 277 15.22 -20.87 0.86
C GLY A 277 15.06 -20.21 2.23
N GLY A 278 14.36 -20.88 3.16
CA GLY A 278 14.22 -20.43 4.54
C GLY A 278 13.27 -19.26 4.75
N HIS A 279 12.26 -19.10 3.90
CA HIS A 279 11.31 -17.98 3.93
C HIS A 279 10.25 -18.13 5.00
N PHE A 280 9.83 -19.36 5.25
CA PHE A 280 8.74 -19.64 6.20
C PHE A 280 9.28 -20.31 7.47
N VAL A 281 8.53 -20.18 8.56
CA VAL A 281 8.92 -20.71 9.88
C VAL A 281 9.07 -22.23 9.90
N TRP A 282 8.41 -22.96 9.00
CA TRP A 282 8.51 -24.42 8.86
C TRP A 282 9.64 -24.89 7.93
N GLU A 283 10.28 -24.00 7.19
CA GLU A 283 11.43 -24.33 6.36
C GLU A 283 12.72 -24.35 7.17
N LYS A 284 13.74 -25.06 6.68
CA LYS A 284 15.07 -24.95 7.29
C LYS A 284 15.57 -23.50 7.11
N PRO A 285 16.20 -22.91 8.13
CA PRO A 285 16.83 -21.60 7.97
C PRO A 285 17.79 -21.61 6.78
N ALA A 286 17.90 -20.48 6.07
CA ALA A 286 18.97 -20.31 5.10
C ALA A 286 20.32 -20.51 5.80
N ALA A 287 21.30 -21.07 5.10
CA ALA A 287 22.65 -21.22 5.65
C ALA A 287 23.14 -19.82 6.10
N THR A 288 23.56 -19.72 7.36
CA THR A 288 24.26 -18.53 7.85
C THR A 288 25.57 -18.40 7.12
N LEU A 289 25.76 -17.30 6.42
CA LEU A 289 27.00 -16.95 5.71
C LEU A 289 28.09 -16.57 6.69
#